data_1d0be9c46ca1e6b56e7efab8f44dbf6d
#
_entry.id   1d0be9c46ca1e6b56e7efab8f44dbf6d
#
_cell.length_a   1.000
_cell.length_b   1.000
_cell.length_c   1.000
_cell.angle_alpha   90.00
_cell.angle_beta   90.00
_cell.angle_gamma   90.00
#
_symmetry.space_group_name_H-M   'P 1'
#
loop_
_entity.id
_entity.type
_entity.pdbx_description
1 polymer ?
#
loop_
_entity_poly.entity_id
_entity_poly.type
_entity_poly.pdbx_seq_one_letter_code
_entity_poly.pdbx_strand_id
1 'polypeptide(L)' 'MLTTNQPRRAYKPEEVGDLLGVSRSTVYRIMAEGLLGSIKVGGSRRITGEQLDRYLAARQDGNGAA' A
#
# COMPACT_ATOMS: atom_id res chain seq x y z
N MET A 1 -1.61 24.17 7.79
CA MET A 1 -1.46 23.95 7.86
C MET A 1 -1.13 22.99 7.94
N LEU A 2 -0.77 22.79 8.23
CA LEU A 2 -0.59 21.98 8.50
C LEU A 2 -0.79 20.81 7.88
N THR A 3 -1.41 20.63 7.63
CA THR A 3 -1.83 19.60 6.91
C THR A 3 -0.94 19.14 5.93
N THR A 4 -0.26 19.95 5.43
CA THR A 4 0.60 19.63 4.42
C THR A 4 1.55 18.59 4.80
N ASN A 5 1.82 18.49 6.02
CA ASN A 5 2.69 17.52 6.45
C ASN A 5 2.11 16.23 6.72
N GLN A 6 0.82 16.10 6.60
CA GLN A 6 0.16 14.90 6.88
C GLN A 6 0.44 13.89 5.87
N PRO A 7 0.71 12.68 6.23
CA PRO A 7 0.87 11.62 5.26
C PRO A 7 -0.44 11.37 4.60
N ARG A 8 -0.40 10.92 3.39
CA ARG A 8 -1.60 10.63 2.67
C ARG A 8 -2.29 9.47 3.35
N ARG A 9 -3.59 9.59 3.54
CA ARG A 9 -4.33 8.54 4.18
C ARG A 9 -4.64 7.39 3.28
N ALA A 10 -4.74 7.64 2.01
CA ALA A 10 -5.07 6.59 1.06
C ALA A 10 -4.30 6.81 -0.22
N TYR A 11 -3.81 5.73 -0.78
CA TYR A 11 -3.01 5.78 -1.99
C TYR A 11 -3.70 5.02 -3.10
N LYS A 12 -3.46 5.43 -4.32
CA LYS A 12 -3.90 4.65 -5.46
C LYS A 12 -2.98 3.46 -5.62
N PRO A 13 -3.46 2.37 -6.21
CA PRO A 13 -2.56 1.21 -6.41
C PRO A 13 -1.28 1.56 -7.16
N GLU A 14 -1.37 2.40 -8.18
CA GLU A 14 -0.17 2.74 -8.91
C GLU A 14 0.79 3.56 -8.06
N GLU A 15 0.28 4.34 -7.13
CA GLU A 15 1.14 5.08 -6.22
C GLU A 15 1.87 4.11 -5.29
N VAL A 16 1.18 3.09 -4.85
CA VAL A 16 1.79 2.07 -4.01
C VAL A 16 2.87 1.34 -4.79
N GLY A 17 2.61 1.06 -6.05
CA GLY A 17 3.61 0.44 -6.90
C GLY A 17 4.88 1.28 -6.97
N ASP A 18 4.72 2.58 -7.12
CA ASP A 18 5.86 3.48 -7.15
C ASP A 18 6.61 3.46 -5.83
N LEU A 19 5.89 3.49 -4.74
CA LEU A 19 6.51 3.48 -3.43
C LEU A 19 7.27 2.19 -3.16
N LEU A 20 6.75 1.09 -3.64
CA LEU A 20 7.37 -0.20 -3.41
C LEU A 20 8.35 -0.60 -4.50
N GLY A 21 8.38 0.14 -5.58
CA GLY A 21 9.27 -0.19 -6.69
C GLY A 21 8.80 -1.39 -7.49
N VAL A 22 7.50 -1.60 -7.57
CA VAL A 22 6.96 -2.72 -8.34
C VAL A 22 5.90 -2.21 -9.30
N SER A 23 5.50 -3.02 -10.23
CA SER A 23 4.51 -2.60 -11.22
C SER A 23 3.13 -2.58 -10.61
N ARG A 24 2.24 -1.87 -11.26
CA ARG A 24 0.85 -1.81 -10.82
C ARG A 24 0.23 -3.20 -10.81
N SER A 25 0.57 -4.00 -11.78
CA SER A 25 0.05 -5.36 -11.85
C SER A 25 0.44 -6.16 -10.63
N THR A 26 1.65 -5.97 -10.16
CA THR A 26 2.11 -6.65 -8.96
C THR A 26 1.29 -6.21 -7.76
N VAL A 27 1.00 -4.92 -7.67
CA VAL A 27 0.19 -4.41 -6.57
C VAL A 27 -1.19 -5.06 -6.58
N TYR A 28 -1.81 -5.13 -7.75
CA TYR A 28 -3.13 -5.74 -7.85
C TYR A 28 -3.08 -7.22 -7.49
N ARG A 29 -2.01 -7.89 -7.84
CA ARG A 29 -1.87 -9.29 -7.51
C ARG A 29 -1.77 -9.51 -6.00
N ILE A 30 -0.96 -8.71 -5.31
CA ILE A 30 -0.83 -8.89 -3.88
C ILE A 30 -2.12 -8.47 -3.16
N MET A 31 -2.87 -7.56 -3.73
CA MET A 31 -4.19 -7.23 -3.19
C MET A 31 -5.13 -8.41 -3.35
N ALA A 32 -5.10 -9.04 -4.51
CA ALA A 32 -5.98 -10.18 -4.77
C ALA A 32 -5.63 -11.37 -3.89
N GLU A 33 -4.38 -11.48 -3.51
CA GLU A 33 -3.95 -12.57 -2.64
C GLU A 33 -4.25 -12.29 -1.19
N GLY A 34 -4.77 -11.13 -0.90
CA GLY A 34 -5.11 -10.78 0.47
C GLY A 34 -3.93 -10.34 1.31
N LEU A 35 -2.79 -10.12 0.69
CA LEU A 35 -1.61 -9.71 1.42
C LEU A 35 -1.60 -8.22 1.70
N LEU A 36 -2.22 -7.46 0.83
CA LEU A 36 -2.29 -6.01 0.98
C LEU A 36 -3.75 -5.61 1.02
N GLY A 37 -4.21 -5.05 2.11
CA GLY A 37 -5.60 -4.62 2.23
C GLY A 37 -5.89 -3.39 1.41
N SER A 38 -7.13 -3.21 1.08
CA SER A 38 -7.56 -2.01 0.36
C SER A 38 -8.99 -1.69 0.72
N ILE A 39 -9.41 -0.48 0.42
CA ILE A 39 -10.79 -0.08 0.61
C ILE A 39 -11.31 0.46 -0.70
N LYS A 40 -12.61 0.50 -0.82
CA LYS A 40 -13.24 1.01 -2.00
C LYS A 40 -13.80 2.38 -1.69
N VAL A 41 -13.40 3.36 -2.45
CA VAL A 41 -13.88 4.71 -2.25
C VAL A 41 -14.46 5.17 -3.56
N GLY A 42 -15.78 5.34 -3.59
CA GLY A 42 -16.44 5.83 -4.79
C GLY A 42 -16.18 5.01 -6.02
N GLY A 43 -16.03 3.73 -5.89
CA GLY A 43 -15.80 2.88 -7.04
C GLY A 43 -14.33 2.65 -7.37
N SER A 44 -13.45 3.28 -6.64
CA SER A 44 -12.03 3.09 -6.88
C SER A 44 -11.38 2.42 -5.67
N ARG A 45 -10.37 1.64 -5.93
CA ARG A 45 -9.64 1.02 -4.84
C ARG A 45 -8.59 1.95 -4.32
N ARG A 46 -8.44 1.96 -3.00
CA ARG A 46 -7.39 2.77 -2.36
C ARG A 46 -6.76 1.93 -1.26
N ILE A 47 -5.47 2.14 -1.03
CA ILE A 47 -4.76 1.45 0.04
C ILE A 47 -4.47 2.48 1.11
N THR A 48 -4.92 2.24 2.33
CA THR A 48 -4.69 3.20 3.40
C THR A 48 -3.24 3.11 3.87
N GLY A 49 -2.78 4.17 4.47
CA GLY A 49 -1.43 4.17 5.03
C GLY A 49 -1.23 3.04 6.01
N GLU A 50 -2.24 2.77 6.83
CA GLU A 50 -2.17 1.69 7.77
C GLU A 50 -2.04 0.35 7.10
N GLN A 51 -2.78 0.15 6.04
CA GLN A 51 -2.73 -1.12 5.31
C GLN A 51 -1.37 -1.30 4.67
N LEU A 52 -0.82 -0.23 4.14
CA LEU A 52 0.50 -0.29 3.54
C LEU A 52 1.54 -0.60 4.60
N ASP A 53 1.44 0.05 5.75
CA ASP A 53 2.37 -0.18 6.83
C ASP A 53 2.34 -1.62 7.30
N ARG A 54 1.16 -2.20 7.39
CA ARG A 54 1.03 -3.59 7.79
C ARG A 54 1.69 -4.53 6.81
N TYR A 55 1.48 -4.24 5.54
CA TYR A 55 2.08 -5.06 4.50
C TYR A 55 3.60 -4.99 4.60
N LEU A 56 4.13 -3.79 4.77
CA LEU A 56 5.56 -3.61 4.83
C LEU A 56 6.15 -4.26 6.09
N ALA A 57 5.43 -4.15 7.19
CA ALA A 57 5.89 -4.76 8.42
C ALA A 57 5.99 -6.27 8.30
N ALA A 58 5.03 -6.85 7.63
CA ALA A 58 5.05 -8.29 7.43
C ALA A 58 6.19 -8.72 6.52
N ARG A 59 6.49 -7.92 5.52
CA ARG A 59 7.58 -8.23 4.63
C ARG A 59 8.93 -8.03 5.29
N GLN A 60 8.96 -7.06 6.19
CA GLN A 60 10.17 -6.72 6.83
C GLN A 60 10.77 -7.84 7.62
N ASP A 61 9.96 -8.66 8.20
CA ASP A 61 10.42 -9.77 8.95
C ASP A 61 11.28 -10.67 8.14
N GLY A 62 10.87 -10.97 7.00
CA GLY A 62 11.61 -11.86 6.17
C GLY A 62 12.86 -11.24 5.68
N ASN A 63 12.81 -9.97 5.47
CA ASN A 63 13.94 -9.33 5.02
C ASN A 63 14.94 -9.10 6.04
N GLY A 64 14.49 -8.89 7.21
CA GLY A 64 15.36 -8.65 8.28
C GLY A 64 16.34 -9.74 8.40
N ALA A 65 15.95 -10.85 8.01
CA ALA A 65 16.79 -11.96 8.13
C ALA A 65 17.89 -11.92 7.14
N ALA A 66 17.71 -11.25 6.12
CA ALA A 66 18.72 -11.23 5.12
C ALA A 66 19.89 -10.36 5.55
#